data_b3dd3a5f5e89754bfd0145eb00eba5b6
#
_entry.id   b3dd3a5f5e89754bfd0145eb00eba5b6
#
_cell.length_a   1.000
_cell.length_b   1.000
_cell.length_c   1.000
_cell.angle_alpha   90.00
_cell.angle_beta   90.00
_cell.angle_gamma   90.00
#
_symmetry.space_group_name_H-M   'P 1'
#
loop_
_entity.id
_entity.type
_entity.pdbx_description
1 polymer ?
#
loop_
_entity_poly.entity_id
_entity_poly.type
_entity_poly.pdbx_seq_one_letter_code
_entity_poly.pdbx_strand_id
1 'polypeptide(L)'
;LVKPRITCFMIVRNALSQGYPFVEAVAQALPVCDEMLVGDGGSTDGTLQTLKKLEQLNPKIKIYTDPWPGRGFAYDLRWATNKLMERCSGEYILYIQANEIIHEKSWEYLKHIHEIWPETWTFSLPFWWLVRDLWFGETYRLRMGRNIGILEAEGDALV
;
A
#
# COMPACT_ATOMS: atom_id res chain seq x y z
N LEU A 1 -0.44 24.65 2.23
CA LEU A 1 -0.89 23.30 1.92
C LEU A 1 -0.90 22.50 3.22
N VAL A 2 -2.04 21.90 3.57
CA VAL A 2 -2.13 21.02 4.73
C VAL A 2 -1.38 19.72 4.39
N LYS A 3 -0.45 19.32 5.27
CA LYS A 3 0.28 18.05 5.11
C LYS A 3 -0.71 16.89 5.24
N PRO A 4 -0.69 15.87 4.36
CA PRO A 4 -1.52 14.70 4.52
C PRO A 4 -1.20 13.99 5.84
N ARG A 5 -2.22 13.45 6.51
CA ARG A 5 -2.02 12.71 7.73
C ARG A 5 -1.60 11.28 7.45
N ILE A 6 -2.28 10.61 6.53
CA ILE A 6 -1.98 9.23 6.15
C ILE A 6 -1.70 9.19 4.65
N THR A 7 -0.52 8.71 4.27
CA THR A 7 -0.21 8.26 2.91
C THR A 7 -0.33 6.75 2.85
N CYS A 8 -1.27 6.24 2.05
CA CYS A 8 -1.25 4.85 1.63
C CYS A 8 -0.30 4.67 0.45
N PHE A 9 0.41 3.55 0.40
CA PHE A 9 1.27 3.26 -0.75
C PHE A 9 1.27 1.77 -1.12
N MET A 10 1.47 1.50 -2.40
CA MET A 10 1.41 0.17 -3.01
C MET A 10 2.44 0.06 -4.12
N ILE A 11 3.17 -1.04 -4.17
CA ILE A 11 3.96 -1.42 -5.34
C ILE A 11 3.22 -2.47 -6.17
N VAL A 12 3.37 -2.42 -7.48
CA VAL A 12 2.67 -3.35 -8.37
C VAL A 12 3.47 -3.60 -9.65
N ARG A 13 3.40 -4.82 -10.17
CA ARG A 13 3.92 -5.17 -11.48
C ARG A 13 3.11 -6.31 -12.07
N ASN A 14 2.59 -6.10 -13.30
CA ASN A 14 1.81 -7.09 -14.05
C ASN A 14 0.62 -7.69 -13.26
N ALA A 15 -0.10 -6.84 -12.51
CA ALA A 15 -1.17 -7.28 -11.63
C ALA A 15 -2.39 -7.83 -12.38
N LEU A 16 -2.67 -7.33 -13.60
CA LEU A 16 -3.77 -7.85 -14.43
C LEU A 16 -3.53 -9.31 -14.82
N SER A 17 -2.33 -9.63 -15.31
CA SER A 17 -2.02 -11.00 -15.72
C SER A 17 -1.92 -11.98 -14.55
N GLN A 18 -1.66 -11.46 -13.35
CA GLN A 18 -1.64 -12.23 -12.11
C GLN A 18 -3.01 -12.34 -11.43
N GLY A 19 -4.03 -11.64 -11.94
CA GLY A 19 -5.38 -11.64 -11.36
C GLY A 19 -5.44 -10.97 -9.99
N TYR A 20 -4.55 -10.03 -9.67
CA TYR A 20 -4.60 -9.30 -8.40
C TYR A 20 -5.70 -8.23 -8.42
N PRO A 21 -6.46 -8.08 -7.32
CA PRO A 21 -7.52 -7.09 -7.18
C PRO A 21 -6.98 -5.70 -6.83
N PHE A 22 -5.96 -5.22 -7.55
CA PHE A 22 -5.26 -3.97 -7.23
C PHE A 22 -6.14 -2.72 -7.38
N VAL A 23 -7.13 -2.75 -8.26
CA VAL A 23 -8.08 -1.67 -8.44
C VAL A 23 -8.98 -1.55 -7.20
N GLU A 24 -9.50 -2.67 -6.72
CA GLU A 24 -10.29 -2.77 -5.51
C GLU A 24 -9.44 -2.42 -4.28
N ALA A 25 -8.17 -2.87 -4.24
CA ALA A 25 -7.24 -2.53 -3.17
C ALA A 25 -7.04 -1.01 -3.07
N VAL A 26 -6.81 -0.32 -4.18
CA VAL A 26 -6.73 1.15 -4.22
C VAL A 26 -8.06 1.78 -3.78
N ALA A 27 -9.18 1.33 -4.32
CA ALA A 27 -10.50 1.87 -4.00
C ALA A 27 -10.83 1.76 -2.50
N GLN A 28 -10.47 0.64 -1.86
CA GLN A 28 -10.72 0.40 -0.44
C GLN A 28 -9.71 1.14 0.48
N ALA A 29 -8.57 1.57 -0.04
CA ALA A 29 -7.60 2.39 0.69
C ALA A 29 -7.98 3.88 0.72
N LEU A 30 -8.61 4.40 -0.32
CA LEU A 30 -8.93 5.82 -0.46
C LEU A 30 -9.74 6.44 0.69
N PRO A 31 -10.69 5.74 1.33
CA PRO A 31 -11.40 6.26 2.51
C PRO A 31 -10.48 6.46 3.73
N VAL A 32 -9.38 5.72 3.82
CA VAL A 32 -8.46 5.76 4.95
C VAL A 32 -7.40 6.86 4.79
N CYS A 33 -6.92 7.09 3.57
CA CYS A 33 -5.78 7.96 3.31
C CYS A 33 -6.15 9.33 2.73
N ASP A 34 -5.24 10.28 2.92
CA ASP A 34 -5.28 11.60 2.29
C ASP A 34 -4.54 11.62 0.95
N GLU A 35 -3.59 10.69 0.80
CA GLU A 35 -2.75 10.50 -0.39
C GLU A 35 -2.56 8.99 -0.65
N MET A 36 -2.68 8.58 -1.91
CA MET A 36 -2.43 7.19 -2.35
C MET A 36 -1.33 7.18 -3.41
N LEU A 37 -0.18 6.59 -3.08
CA LEU A 37 0.93 6.43 -4.01
C LEU A 37 0.95 5.00 -4.56
N VAL A 38 1.06 4.85 -5.88
CA VAL A 38 1.25 3.54 -6.49
C VAL A 38 2.49 3.55 -7.37
N GLY A 39 3.41 2.64 -7.09
CA GLY A 39 4.63 2.43 -7.86
C GLY A 39 4.50 1.27 -8.84
N ASP A 40 4.46 1.56 -10.14
CA ASP A 40 4.46 0.54 -11.18
C ASP A 40 5.89 0.10 -11.50
N GLY A 41 6.16 -1.19 -11.36
CA GLY A 41 7.46 -1.83 -11.55
C GLY A 41 7.84 -2.13 -13.00
N GLY A 42 7.24 -1.45 -13.97
CA GLY A 42 7.43 -1.69 -15.39
C GLY A 42 6.48 -2.77 -15.93
N SER A 43 5.18 -2.61 -15.68
CA SER A 43 4.14 -3.50 -16.17
C SER A 43 3.98 -3.45 -17.68
N THR A 44 3.71 -4.61 -18.29
CA THR A 44 3.52 -4.78 -19.74
C THR A 44 2.16 -5.36 -20.13
N ASP A 45 1.29 -5.61 -19.16
CA ASP A 45 0.00 -6.33 -19.29
C ASP A 45 -1.24 -5.42 -19.25
N GLY A 46 -1.07 -4.09 -19.26
CA GLY A 46 -2.16 -3.14 -19.13
C GLY A 46 -2.38 -2.61 -17.69
N THR A 47 -1.64 -3.11 -16.70
CA THR A 47 -1.72 -2.62 -15.31
C THR A 47 -1.45 -1.11 -15.23
N LEU A 48 -0.36 -0.61 -15.82
CA LEU A 48 -0.02 0.82 -15.80
C LEU A 48 -1.12 1.69 -16.42
N GLN A 49 -1.70 1.26 -17.54
CA GLN A 49 -2.79 1.99 -18.20
C GLN A 49 -4.03 2.09 -17.32
N THR A 50 -4.33 1.02 -16.58
CA THR A 50 -5.44 1.00 -15.61
C THR A 50 -5.16 1.95 -14.44
N LEU A 51 -3.94 1.93 -13.89
CA LEU A 51 -3.53 2.85 -12.82
C LEU A 51 -3.61 4.32 -13.26
N LYS A 52 -3.18 4.65 -14.47
CA LYS A 52 -3.28 6.01 -15.02
C LYS A 52 -4.72 6.49 -15.15
N LYS A 53 -5.68 5.60 -15.44
CA LYS A 53 -7.11 5.95 -15.41
C LYS A 53 -7.59 6.25 -14.00
N LEU A 54 -7.16 5.48 -13.00
CA LEU A 54 -7.50 5.75 -11.59
C LEU A 54 -6.94 7.11 -11.12
N GLU A 55 -5.71 7.45 -11.50
CA GLU A 55 -5.09 8.75 -11.22
C GLU A 55 -5.92 9.91 -11.79
N GLN A 56 -6.44 9.78 -13.01
CA GLN A 56 -7.30 10.79 -13.63
C GLN A 56 -8.66 10.95 -12.93
N LEU A 57 -9.18 9.87 -12.32
CA LEU A 57 -10.48 9.87 -11.66
C LEU A 57 -10.44 10.39 -10.22
N ASN A 58 -9.28 10.34 -9.55
CA ASN A 58 -9.16 10.75 -8.15
C ASN A 58 -7.84 11.47 -7.87
N PRO A 59 -7.88 12.76 -7.47
CA PRO A 59 -6.70 13.57 -7.24
C PRO A 59 -5.82 13.11 -6.06
N LYS A 60 -6.31 12.25 -5.20
CA LYS A 60 -5.50 11.63 -4.14
C LYS A 60 -4.49 10.61 -4.67
N ILE A 61 -4.74 10.05 -5.85
CA ILE A 61 -3.91 8.99 -6.44
C ILE A 61 -2.77 9.62 -7.23
N LYS A 62 -1.56 9.13 -6.99
CA LYS A 62 -0.36 9.50 -7.75
C LYS A 62 0.38 8.22 -8.19
N ILE A 63 0.66 8.14 -9.48
CA ILE A 63 1.32 6.97 -10.08
C ILE A 63 2.77 7.29 -10.43
N TYR A 64 3.67 6.47 -9.92
CA TYR A 64 5.09 6.51 -10.26
C TYR A 64 5.46 5.29 -11.09
N THR A 65 6.29 5.47 -12.10
CA THR A 65 6.81 4.38 -12.93
C THR A 65 8.28 4.20 -12.61
N ASP A 66 8.59 3.16 -11.88
CA ASP A 66 9.94 2.79 -11.45
C ASP A 66 10.20 1.32 -11.82
N PRO A 67 10.69 1.02 -13.01
CA PRO A 67 10.97 -0.35 -13.42
C PRO A 67 11.89 -1.06 -12.43
N TRP A 68 11.49 -2.26 -12.01
CA TRP A 68 12.25 -3.04 -11.03
C TRP A 68 13.61 -3.45 -11.60
N PRO A 69 14.68 -3.44 -10.78
CA PRO A 69 16.06 -3.66 -11.25
C PRO A 69 16.34 -5.01 -11.88
N GLY A 70 15.50 -6.04 -11.63
CA GLY A 70 15.70 -7.38 -12.16
C GLY A 70 16.83 -8.16 -11.47
N ARG A 71 17.08 -7.86 -10.20
CA ARG A 71 18.12 -8.51 -9.37
C ARG A 71 17.62 -9.69 -8.55
N GLY A 72 16.35 -10.06 -8.75
CA GLY A 72 15.68 -11.13 -8.02
C GLY A 72 14.50 -10.60 -7.21
N PHE A 73 13.51 -11.47 -7.04
CA PHE A 73 12.18 -11.08 -6.53
C PHE A 73 12.25 -10.34 -5.18
N ALA A 74 12.92 -10.90 -4.18
CA ALA A 74 13.01 -10.29 -2.85
C ALA A 74 13.74 -8.93 -2.87
N TYR A 75 14.82 -8.83 -3.66
CA TYR A 75 15.55 -7.57 -3.82
C TYR A 75 14.69 -6.51 -4.49
N ASP A 76 14.02 -6.87 -5.58
CA ASP A 76 13.21 -5.94 -6.36
C ASP A 76 12.02 -5.42 -5.54
N LEU A 77 11.36 -6.27 -4.75
CA LEU A 77 10.29 -5.85 -3.83
C LEU A 77 10.79 -4.86 -2.78
N ARG A 78 11.89 -5.21 -2.10
CA ARG A 78 12.51 -4.33 -1.10
C ARG A 78 12.88 -2.98 -1.70
N TRP A 79 13.55 -2.99 -2.83
CA TRP A 79 13.98 -1.78 -3.52
C TRP A 79 12.79 -0.89 -3.91
N ALA A 80 11.76 -1.48 -4.55
CA ALA A 80 10.59 -0.76 -5.01
C ALA A 80 9.78 -0.17 -3.86
N THR A 81 9.60 -0.95 -2.78
CA THR A 81 8.87 -0.51 -1.59
C THR A 81 9.58 0.66 -0.90
N ASN A 82 10.87 0.54 -0.64
CA ASN A 82 11.66 1.62 -0.01
C ASN A 82 11.68 2.88 -0.88
N LYS A 83 11.88 2.73 -2.19
CA LYS A 83 11.89 3.86 -3.11
C LYS A 83 10.54 4.61 -3.17
N LEU A 84 9.44 3.89 -3.13
CA LEU A 84 8.12 4.52 -3.10
C LEU A 84 7.83 5.14 -1.73
N MET A 85 8.23 4.47 -0.65
CA MET A 85 8.06 4.95 0.73
C MET A 85 8.75 6.30 0.96
N GLU A 86 9.93 6.54 0.37
CA GLU A 86 10.63 7.83 0.43
C GLU A 86 9.81 9.00 -0.12
N ARG A 87 8.83 8.72 -0.97
CA ARG A 87 7.93 9.74 -1.57
C ARG A 87 6.67 10.01 -0.74
N CYS A 88 6.43 9.21 0.30
CA CYS A 88 5.28 9.40 1.17
C CYS A 88 5.43 10.69 1.96
N SER A 89 4.42 11.57 1.89
CA SER A 89 4.46 12.87 2.53
C SER A 89 3.67 12.95 3.84
N GLY A 90 2.86 11.93 4.14
CA GLY A 90 2.02 11.87 5.35
C GLY A 90 2.81 11.77 6.65
N GLU A 91 2.15 12.09 7.76
CA GLU A 91 2.69 11.84 9.11
C GLU A 91 2.79 10.35 9.41
N TYR A 92 1.84 9.59 8.85
CA TYR A 92 1.80 8.14 8.90
C TYR A 92 1.81 7.58 7.50
N ILE A 93 2.39 6.41 7.34
CA ILE A 93 2.39 5.63 6.11
C ILE A 93 1.67 4.32 6.34
N LEU A 94 0.88 3.89 5.37
CA LEU A 94 0.17 2.61 5.37
C LEU A 94 0.52 1.85 4.09
N TYR A 95 1.27 0.76 4.24
CA TYR A 95 1.62 -0.12 3.13
C TYR A 95 0.50 -1.11 2.85
N ILE A 96 0.10 -1.23 1.59
CA ILE A 96 -0.94 -2.15 1.13
C ILE A 96 -0.40 -2.88 -0.09
N GLN A 97 -0.46 -4.20 -0.10
CA GLN A 97 -0.08 -4.99 -1.27
C GLN A 97 -1.23 -5.03 -2.29
N ALA A 98 -0.90 -5.31 -3.56
CA ALA A 98 -1.86 -5.31 -4.67
C ALA A 98 -2.96 -6.40 -4.56
N ASN A 99 -2.78 -7.36 -3.67
CA ASN A 99 -3.72 -8.45 -3.36
C ASN A 99 -4.34 -8.31 -1.95
N GLU A 100 -4.19 -7.17 -1.29
CA GLU A 100 -4.74 -6.90 0.03
C GLU A 100 -5.90 -5.90 -0.06
N ILE A 101 -7.02 -6.23 0.57
CA ILE A 101 -8.22 -5.40 0.60
C ILE A 101 -8.51 -4.96 2.03
N ILE A 102 -8.61 -3.65 2.25
CA ILE A 102 -9.07 -3.11 3.53
C ILE A 102 -10.58 -3.30 3.62
N HIS A 103 -11.04 -4.00 4.65
CA HIS A 103 -12.47 -4.17 4.88
C HIS A 103 -13.10 -2.84 5.32
N GLU A 104 -14.28 -2.49 4.79
CA GLU A 104 -14.94 -1.20 5.03
C GLU A 104 -15.22 -0.91 6.51
N LYS A 105 -15.44 -1.93 7.34
CA LYS A 105 -15.61 -1.78 8.79
C LYS A 105 -14.37 -1.29 9.51
N SER A 106 -13.19 -1.38 8.85
CA SER A 106 -11.91 -0.94 9.42
C SER A 106 -11.56 0.51 9.06
N TRP A 107 -12.27 1.15 8.13
CA TRP A 107 -11.88 2.48 7.63
C TRP A 107 -11.79 3.53 8.72
N GLU A 108 -12.84 3.70 9.51
CA GLU A 108 -12.87 4.72 10.57
C GLU A 108 -11.84 4.43 11.66
N TYR A 109 -11.64 3.15 12.00
CA TYR A 109 -10.62 2.76 12.96
C TYR A 109 -9.20 3.10 12.45
N LEU A 110 -8.87 2.70 11.23
CA LEU A 110 -7.55 2.97 10.64
C LEU A 110 -7.28 4.46 10.46
N LYS A 111 -8.29 5.22 10.06
CA LYS A 111 -8.20 6.67 9.88
C LYS A 111 -7.86 7.41 11.18
N HIS A 112 -8.35 6.92 12.30
CA HIS A 112 -8.19 7.53 13.63
C HIS A 112 -7.27 6.74 14.58
N ILE A 113 -6.61 5.69 14.12
CA ILE A 113 -5.77 4.82 14.97
C ILE A 113 -4.68 5.59 15.72
N HIS A 114 -4.13 6.63 15.11
CA HIS A 114 -3.11 7.51 15.67
C HIS A 114 -3.66 8.42 16.78
N GLU A 115 -4.95 8.68 16.81
CA GLU A 115 -5.64 9.43 17.88
C GLU A 115 -5.95 8.52 19.05
N ILE A 116 -6.28 7.25 18.77
CA ILE A 116 -6.55 6.22 19.78
C ILE A 116 -5.27 5.82 20.51
N TRP A 117 -4.14 5.75 19.76
CA TRP A 117 -2.83 5.31 20.24
C TRP A 117 -1.72 6.32 19.90
N PRO A 118 -1.75 7.54 20.49
CA PRO A 118 -0.87 8.65 20.09
C PRO A 118 0.61 8.38 20.36
N GLU A 119 0.95 7.53 21.31
CA GLU A 119 2.34 7.18 21.63
C GLU A 119 2.88 5.99 20.81
N THR A 120 2.02 5.34 20.02
CA THR A 120 2.42 4.18 19.21
C THR A 120 3.02 4.63 17.90
N TRP A 121 4.20 4.09 17.58
CA TRP A 121 4.93 4.46 16.37
C TRP A 121 4.63 3.57 15.19
N THR A 122 4.31 2.30 15.46
CA THR A 122 4.04 1.29 14.42
C THR A 122 2.83 0.44 14.80
N PHE A 123 2.10 -0.02 13.78
CA PHE A 123 0.90 -0.83 13.95
C PHE A 123 0.99 -2.09 13.09
N SER A 124 0.88 -3.24 13.74
CA SER A 124 0.65 -4.51 13.06
C SER A 124 -0.84 -4.72 12.89
N LEU A 125 -1.28 -4.91 11.66
CA LEU A 125 -2.68 -5.10 11.33
C LEU A 125 -3.00 -6.59 11.18
N PRO A 126 -4.20 -7.02 11.59
CA PRO A 126 -4.65 -8.39 11.39
C PRO A 126 -4.99 -8.64 9.91
N PHE A 127 -4.61 -9.82 9.43
CA PHE A 127 -4.91 -10.30 8.10
C PHE A 127 -5.73 -11.59 8.15
N TRP A 128 -6.75 -11.63 7.29
CA TRP A 128 -7.51 -12.82 7.01
C TRP A 128 -7.15 -13.30 5.62
N TRP A 129 -6.76 -14.56 5.52
CA TRP A 129 -6.47 -15.20 4.24
C TRP A 129 -7.75 -15.75 3.66
N LEU A 130 -8.14 -15.25 2.48
CA LEU A 130 -9.25 -15.80 1.71
C LEU A 130 -8.70 -16.77 0.67
N VAL A 131 -9.05 -18.05 0.80
CA VAL A 131 -8.73 -19.08 -0.18
C VAL A 131 -10.03 -19.70 -0.66
N ARG A 132 -10.41 -19.42 -1.90
CA ARG A 132 -11.75 -19.74 -2.44
C ARG A 132 -12.84 -19.09 -1.57
N ASP A 133 -13.74 -19.89 -1.01
CA ASP A 133 -14.83 -19.43 -0.16
C ASP A 133 -14.53 -19.58 1.35
N LEU A 134 -13.30 -19.89 1.70
CA LEU A 134 -12.88 -20.15 3.07
C LEU A 134 -11.93 -19.07 3.57
N TRP A 135 -12.19 -18.59 4.78
CA TRP A 135 -11.31 -17.70 5.51
C TRP A 135 -10.37 -18.51 6.39
N PHE A 136 -9.08 -18.27 6.28
CA PHE A 136 -8.07 -18.95 7.09
C PHE A 136 -7.33 -17.96 7.96
N GLY A 137 -7.26 -18.28 9.23
CA GLY A 137 -6.30 -17.79 10.20
C GLY A 137 -6.14 -16.28 10.29
N GLU A 138 -5.84 -15.83 11.48
CA GLU A 138 -5.44 -14.47 11.75
C GLU A 138 -3.92 -14.42 11.82
N THR A 139 -3.29 -13.59 11.00
CA THR A 139 -1.87 -13.26 11.10
C THR A 139 -1.74 -11.76 11.21
N TYR A 140 -0.68 -11.29 11.88
CA TYR A 140 -0.40 -9.86 12.02
C TYR A 140 0.79 -9.49 11.15
N ARG A 141 0.69 -8.36 10.46
CA ARG A 141 1.77 -7.80 9.65
C ARG A 141 1.95 -6.33 10.01
N LEU A 142 3.20 -5.89 10.16
CA LEU A 142 3.49 -4.47 10.26
C LEU A 142 3.12 -3.82 8.92
N ARG A 143 2.17 -2.89 8.97
CA ARG A 143 1.65 -2.23 7.76
C ARG A 143 1.57 -0.73 7.88
N MET A 144 1.52 -0.19 9.10
CA MET A 144 1.38 1.24 9.31
C MET A 144 2.39 1.73 10.34
N GLY A 145 2.90 2.93 10.15
CA GLY A 145 3.76 3.58 11.13
C GLY A 145 3.97 5.06 10.88
N ARG A 146 4.60 5.73 11.83
CA ARG A 146 5.01 7.14 11.71
C ARG A 146 6.08 7.28 10.63
N ASN A 147 5.93 8.28 9.78
CA ASN A 147 6.86 8.59 8.69
C ASN A 147 8.06 9.40 9.21
N ILE A 148 8.91 8.77 9.99
CA ILE A 148 10.10 9.39 10.62
C ILE A 148 11.41 8.72 10.20
N GLY A 149 11.38 7.92 9.13
CA GLY A 149 12.57 7.30 8.55
C GLY A 149 13.11 6.07 9.29
N ILE A 150 12.28 5.44 10.14
CA ILE A 150 12.68 4.22 10.87
C ILE A 150 12.13 2.93 10.24
N LEU A 151 11.17 3.06 9.35
CA LEU A 151 10.58 1.91 8.66
C LEU A 151 11.39 1.58 7.40
N GLU A 152 11.62 0.31 7.20
CA GLU A 152 12.23 -0.23 6.00
C GLU A 152 11.40 -1.41 5.47
N ALA A 153 11.55 -1.71 4.19
CA ALA A 153 11.00 -2.94 3.64
C ALA A 153 12.05 -4.05 3.71
N GLU A 154 11.63 -5.23 4.13
CA GLU A 154 12.39 -6.46 4.02
C GLU A 154 11.57 -7.48 3.22
N GLY A 155 11.96 -7.69 1.95
CA GLY A 155 11.12 -8.42 0.99
C GLY A 155 9.82 -7.68 0.71
N ASP A 156 8.70 -8.30 1.05
CA ASP A 156 7.33 -7.78 0.89
C ASP A 156 6.70 -7.28 2.21
N ALA A 157 7.47 -7.14 3.26
CA ALA A 157 7.02 -6.67 4.56
C ALA A 157 7.71 -5.37 4.98
N LEU A 158 7.08 -4.60 5.88
CA LEU A 158 7.75 -3.54 6.64
C LEU A 158 8.39 -4.13 7.92
N VAL A 159 9.51 -3.54 8.32
CA VAL A 159 10.24 -3.84 9.55
C VAL A 159 10.67 -2.55 10.26
#